data_f4c438b57f570a6277795bee52600871
#
_entry.id   f4c438b57f570a6277795bee52600871
#
_cell.length_a   1.000
_cell.length_b   1.000
_cell.length_c   1.000
_cell.angle_alpha   90.00
_cell.angle_beta   90.00
_cell.angle_gamma   90.00
#
_symmetry.space_group_name_H-M   'P 1'
#
loop_
_entity.id
_entity.type
_entity.pdbx_description
1 polymer ?
#
loop_
_entity_poly.entity_id
_entity_poly.type
_entity_poly.pdbx_seq_one_letter_code
_entity_poly.pdbx_strand_id
1 'polypeptide(L)'
;MTHCFIAADANKCIGCRTCEIACVMSHADDINISTQHFQPRLKVIKGMTITTPVTCKQCENAPCAQSCPTGAIVQKNNCLQVIQSRCIGCKTCVLACPFGAMTVVTTPLDAPETTSPNKQYQTQAIKCDLCSDHAQGPACVTVCPTQALRLVEPRSLTQLIQDKQQRTAHELLTTLTRYHSSE
;
A
#
# COMPACT_ATOMS: atom_id res chain seq x y z
N MET A 1 11.81 9.70 -9.50
CA MET A 1 10.99 8.92 -8.55
C MET A 1 11.35 9.33 -7.14
N THR A 2 10.40 9.85 -6.40
CA THR A 2 10.63 10.44 -5.08
C THR A 2 9.97 9.64 -3.95
N HIS A 3 9.07 8.71 -4.28
CA HIS A 3 8.28 7.99 -3.30
C HIS A 3 8.76 6.57 -3.07
N CYS A 4 8.77 6.17 -1.79
CA CYS A 4 8.88 4.77 -1.40
C CYS A 4 7.55 4.05 -1.64
N PHE A 5 7.58 2.76 -1.89
CA PHE A 5 6.38 1.93 -1.97
C PHE A 5 6.66 0.49 -1.53
N ILE A 6 5.61 -0.25 -1.18
CA ILE A 6 5.74 -1.66 -0.85
C ILE A 6 5.54 -2.51 -2.11
N ALA A 7 6.55 -3.31 -2.44
CA ALA A 7 6.46 -4.34 -3.45
C ALA A 7 6.12 -5.68 -2.81
N ALA A 8 5.29 -6.47 -3.49
CA ALA A 8 4.93 -7.81 -3.09
C ALA A 8 5.44 -8.82 -4.13
N ASP A 9 6.08 -9.87 -3.66
CA ASP A 9 6.49 -11.03 -4.45
C ASP A 9 5.43 -12.13 -4.31
N ALA A 10 4.66 -12.33 -5.38
CA ALA A 10 3.59 -13.31 -5.39
C ALA A 10 4.10 -14.76 -5.28
N ASN A 11 5.33 -15.05 -5.71
CA ASN A 11 5.93 -16.38 -5.62
C ASN A 11 6.28 -16.77 -4.17
N LYS A 12 6.45 -15.77 -3.30
CA LYS A 12 6.74 -15.97 -1.88
C LYS A 12 5.50 -15.85 -0.99
N CYS A 13 4.42 -15.27 -1.50
CA CYS A 13 3.23 -15.02 -0.69
C CYS A 13 2.42 -16.30 -0.51
N ILE A 14 2.26 -16.75 0.74
CA ILE A 14 1.45 -17.91 1.13
C ILE A 14 0.02 -17.54 1.53
N GLY A 15 -0.35 -16.26 1.49
CA GLY A 15 -1.70 -15.78 1.81
C GLY A 15 -2.10 -15.91 3.28
N CYS A 16 -1.16 -15.90 4.21
CA CYS A 16 -1.40 -16.02 5.66
C CYS A 16 -2.15 -14.85 6.29
N ARG A 17 -2.19 -13.67 5.62
CA ARG A 17 -2.82 -12.43 6.09
C ARG A 17 -2.23 -11.82 7.35
N THR A 18 -1.09 -12.29 7.85
CA THR A 18 -0.40 -11.68 9.00
C THR A 18 -0.10 -10.19 8.76
N CYS A 19 0.19 -9.81 7.51
CA CYS A 19 0.40 -8.43 7.12
C CYS A 19 -0.85 -7.54 7.28
N GLU A 20 -2.06 -8.08 7.08
CA GLU A 20 -3.33 -7.35 7.32
C GLU A 20 -3.50 -7.09 8.81
N ILE A 21 -3.27 -8.10 9.66
CA ILE A 21 -3.37 -7.99 11.12
C ILE A 21 -2.36 -6.96 11.63
N ALA A 22 -1.09 -7.08 11.25
CA ALA A 22 -0.06 -6.13 11.67
C ALA A 22 -0.35 -4.70 11.21
N CYS A 23 -0.93 -4.53 10.01
CA CYS A 23 -1.33 -3.22 9.53
C CYS A 23 -2.44 -2.61 10.40
N VAL A 24 -3.43 -3.39 10.80
CA VAL A 24 -4.49 -2.91 11.69
C VAL A 24 -3.92 -2.57 13.05
N MET A 25 -3.11 -3.44 13.64
CA MET A 25 -2.52 -3.22 14.96
C MET A 25 -1.62 -1.97 15.02
N SER A 26 -0.88 -1.68 13.95
CA SER A 26 -0.02 -0.49 13.91
C SER A 26 -0.77 0.82 13.68
N HIS A 27 -2.08 0.77 13.42
CA HIS A 27 -2.91 1.97 13.21
C HIS A 27 -4.13 2.02 14.16
N ALA A 28 -4.21 1.08 15.08
CA ALA A 28 -5.25 1.07 16.11
C ALA A 28 -4.78 1.88 17.31
N ASP A 29 -5.65 2.76 17.78
CA ASP A 29 -5.41 3.54 19.02
C ASP A 29 -5.61 2.66 20.26
N ASP A 30 -6.41 1.58 20.14
CA ASP A 30 -6.71 0.64 21.21
C ASP A 30 -6.39 -0.81 20.82
N ILE A 31 -6.00 -1.64 21.83
CA ILE A 31 -5.68 -3.06 21.68
C ILE A 31 -6.93 -3.90 21.36
N ASN A 32 -8.12 -3.40 21.68
CA ASN A 32 -9.39 -4.08 21.44
C ASN A 32 -9.86 -3.92 19.99
N ILE A 33 -9.31 -4.74 19.10
CA ILE A 33 -9.71 -4.76 17.70
C ILE A 33 -10.99 -5.58 17.55
N SER A 34 -12.14 -4.92 17.41
CA SER A 34 -13.38 -5.56 17.01
C SER A 34 -13.40 -5.84 15.51
N THR A 35 -14.24 -6.79 15.08
CA THR A 35 -14.42 -7.07 13.64
C THR A 35 -14.89 -5.85 12.85
N GLN A 36 -15.59 -4.92 13.48
CA GLN A 36 -16.06 -3.67 12.88
C GLN A 36 -14.91 -2.67 12.61
N HIS A 37 -13.84 -2.73 13.40
CA HIS A 37 -12.66 -1.88 13.30
C HIS A 37 -11.49 -2.56 12.57
N PHE A 38 -11.70 -3.77 12.04
CA PHE A 38 -10.67 -4.46 11.26
C PHE A 38 -10.56 -3.87 9.85
N GLN A 39 -9.76 -2.81 9.70
CA GLN A 39 -9.62 -1.99 8.49
C GLN A 39 -8.16 -1.94 8.01
N PRO A 40 -7.60 -3.02 7.45
CA PRO A 40 -6.23 -3.03 6.97
C PRO A 40 -6.07 -2.10 5.75
N ARG A 41 -4.95 -1.40 5.68
CA ARG A 41 -4.59 -0.50 4.57
C ARG A 41 -3.96 -1.21 3.37
N LEU A 42 -3.93 -2.54 3.42
CA LEU A 42 -3.57 -3.45 2.34
C LEU A 42 -4.52 -4.65 2.36
N LYS A 43 -4.65 -5.35 1.24
CA LYS A 43 -5.54 -6.51 1.17
C LYS A 43 -4.87 -7.67 0.46
N VAL A 44 -4.87 -8.85 1.08
CA VAL A 44 -4.38 -10.09 0.47
C VAL A 44 -5.49 -10.65 -0.44
N ILE A 45 -5.21 -10.70 -1.72
CA ILE A 45 -6.07 -11.31 -2.72
C ILE A 45 -5.62 -12.75 -2.92
N LYS A 46 -6.56 -13.67 -2.84
CA LYS A 46 -6.36 -15.09 -3.12
C LYS A 46 -7.11 -15.44 -4.40
N GLY A 47 -6.36 -15.65 -5.47
CA GLY A 47 -6.86 -16.15 -6.74
C GLY A 47 -6.58 -17.65 -6.90
N MET A 48 -7.02 -18.23 -8.01
CA MET A 48 -6.76 -19.64 -8.31
C MET A 48 -5.28 -19.92 -8.58
N THR A 49 -4.58 -18.99 -9.23
CA THR A 49 -3.18 -19.15 -9.67
C THR A 49 -2.20 -18.24 -8.92
N ILE A 50 -2.68 -17.23 -8.23
CA ILE A 50 -1.82 -16.23 -7.59
C ILE A 50 -2.41 -15.78 -6.25
N THR A 51 -1.55 -15.64 -5.28
CA THR A 51 -1.88 -15.05 -3.99
C THR A 51 -0.91 -13.90 -3.72
N THR A 52 -1.42 -12.69 -3.50
CA THR A 52 -0.56 -11.53 -3.29
C THR A 52 -1.29 -10.42 -2.52
N PRO A 53 -0.59 -9.67 -1.66
CA PRO A 53 -1.15 -8.46 -1.07
C PRO A 53 -1.15 -7.30 -2.09
N VAL A 54 -2.29 -6.63 -2.20
CA VAL A 54 -2.44 -5.38 -2.94
C VAL A 54 -2.21 -4.22 -1.99
N THR A 55 -1.27 -3.35 -2.34
CA THR A 55 -0.87 -2.17 -1.56
C THR A 55 -0.93 -0.91 -2.40
N CYS A 56 -1.01 0.25 -1.76
CA CYS A 56 -0.87 1.53 -2.44
C CYS A 56 0.52 1.66 -3.08
N LYS A 57 0.57 2.04 -4.35
CA LYS A 57 1.83 2.21 -5.10
C LYS A 57 2.49 3.57 -4.89
N GLN A 58 1.91 4.44 -4.07
CA GLN A 58 2.46 5.78 -3.77
C GLN A 58 2.82 6.56 -5.05
N CYS A 59 1.87 6.63 -5.99
CA CYS A 59 2.07 7.20 -7.32
C CYS A 59 2.58 8.65 -7.24
N GLU A 60 3.55 9.03 -8.08
CA GLU A 60 4.06 10.40 -8.15
C GLU A 60 2.99 11.37 -8.67
N ASN A 61 2.29 10.98 -9.71
CA ASN A 61 1.12 11.71 -10.24
C ASN A 61 -0.17 11.01 -9.79
N ALA A 62 -0.47 11.11 -8.51
CA ALA A 62 -1.50 10.33 -7.83
C ALA A 62 -2.93 10.69 -8.31
N PRO A 63 -3.62 9.84 -9.09
CA PRO A 63 -4.97 10.13 -9.57
C PRO A 63 -5.96 10.34 -8.43
N CYS A 64 -5.79 9.62 -7.32
CA CYS A 64 -6.63 9.76 -6.13
C CYS A 64 -6.50 11.14 -5.46
N ALA A 65 -5.31 11.75 -5.49
CA ALA A 65 -5.09 13.09 -4.96
C ALA A 65 -5.66 14.15 -5.89
N GLN A 66 -5.46 13.99 -7.21
CA GLN A 66 -5.96 14.91 -8.23
C GLN A 66 -7.50 14.95 -8.30
N SER A 67 -8.12 13.78 -8.09
CA SER A 67 -9.59 13.69 -8.11
C SER A 67 -10.26 14.12 -6.80
N CYS A 68 -9.49 14.41 -5.75
CA CYS A 68 -10.04 14.76 -4.44
C CYS A 68 -10.54 16.21 -4.42
N PRO A 69 -11.86 16.47 -4.31
CA PRO A 69 -12.41 17.84 -4.39
C PRO A 69 -12.00 18.72 -3.21
N THR A 70 -11.67 18.12 -2.07
CA THR A 70 -11.29 18.84 -0.85
C THR A 70 -9.77 18.90 -0.62
N GLY A 71 -8.97 18.32 -1.53
CA GLY A 71 -7.52 18.23 -1.36
C GLY A 71 -7.11 17.47 -0.09
N ALA A 72 -7.91 16.49 0.33
CA ALA A 72 -7.62 15.71 1.53
C ALA A 72 -6.42 14.76 1.36
N ILE A 73 -6.05 14.40 0.13
CA ILE A 73 -4.92 13.52 -0.14
C ILE A 73 -3.72 14.37 -0.54
N VAL A 74 -2.69 14.33 0.30
CA VAL A 74 -1.50 15.16 0.15
C VAL A 74 -0.24 14.31 0.18
N GLN A 75 0.83 14.84 -0.42
CA GLN A 75 2.17 14.29 -0.28
C GLN A 75 2.82 14.85 0.98
N LYS A 76 3.25 13.97 1.88
CA LYS A 76 3.99 14.30 3.09
C LYS A 76 4.97 13.16 3.42
N ASN A 77 6.19 13.48 3.86
CA ASN A 77 7.21 12.49 4.25
C ASN A 77 7.46 11.41 3.19
N ASN A 78 7.60 11.79 1.91
CA ASN A 78 7.82 10.91 0.77
C ASN A 78 6.71 9.83 0.57
N CYS A 79 5.53 10.05 1.12
CA CYS A 79 4.36 9.20 0.89
C CYS A 79 3.09 10.04 0.71
N LEU A 80 2.06 9.41 0.13
CA LEU A 80 0.74 10.01 0.04
C LEU A 80 -0.04 9.70 1.32
N GLN A 81 -0.54 10.74 1.98
CA GLN A 81 -1.31 10.65 3.20
C GLN A 81 -2.70 11.24 3.03
N VAL A 82 -3.65 10.79 3.84
CA VAL A 82 -5.01 11.34 3.89
C VAL A 82 -5.16 12.20 5.13
N ILE A 83 -5.47 13.47 4.93
CA ILE A 83 -5.87 14.39 6.02
C ILE A 83 -7.34 14.12 6.31
N GLN A 84 -7.62 13.32 7.33
CA GLN A 84 -8.99 12.87 7.64
C GLN A 84 -9.97 14.03 7.92
N SER A 85 -9.51 15.12 8.52
CA SER A 85 -10.33 16.30 8.79
C SER A 85 -10.85 17.02 7.54
N ARG A 86 -10.22 16.77 6.38
CA ARG A 86 -10.66 17.31 5.08
C ARG A 86 -11.48 16.29 4.29
N CYS A 87 -11.48 15.03 4.70
CA CYS A 87 -12.18 13.98 3.97
C CYS A 87 -13.69 14.07 4.19
N ILE A 88 -14.44 14.19 3.09
CA ILE A 88 -15.92 14.22 3.10
C ILE A 88 -16.54 12.86 2.71
N GLY A 89 -15.73 11.83 2.50
CA GLY A 89 -16.21 10.48 2.18
C GLY A 89 -16.83 10.32 0.77
N CYS A 90 -16.56 11.21 -0.16
CA CYS A 90 -17.20 11.23 -1.50
C CYS A 90 -16.83 10.03 -2.40
N LYS A 91 -15.86 9.19 -2.01
CA LYS A 91 -15.40 7.98 -2.72
C LYS A 91 -14.75 8.19 -4.09
N THR A 92 -14.58 9.43 -4.56
CA THR A 92 -13.97 9.74 -5.85
C THR A 92 -12.55 9.16 -5.96
N CYS A 93 -11.79 9.18 -4.87
CA CYS A 93 -10.45 8.58 -4.79
C CYS A 93 -10.44 7.05 -4.95
N VAL A 94 -11.52 6.36 -4.56
CA VAL A 94 -11.67 4.91 -4.75
C VAL A 94 -11.82 4.59 -6.23
N LEU A 95 -12.64 5.35 -6.94
CA LEU A 95 -12.85 5.20 -8.39
C LEU A 95 -11.60 5.58 -9.19
N ALA A 96 -10.88 6.60 -8.74
CA ALA A 96 -9.68 7.08 -9.43
C ALA A 96 -8.45 6.17 -9.23
N CYS A 97 -8.44 5.29 -8.22
CA CYS A 97 -7.29 4.43 -7.95
C CYS A 97 -7.23 3.23 -8.90
N PRO A 98 -6.24 3.14 -9.82
CA PRO A 98 -6.16 2.04 -10.78
C PRO A 98 -5.78 0.69 -10.13
N PHE A 99 -5.30 0.72 -8.88
CA PHE A 99 -4.85 -0.47 -8.15
C PHE A 99 -5.89 -0.99 -7.14
N GLY A 100 -7.02 -0.31 -6.95
CA GLY A 100 -7.99 -0.66 -5.93
C GLY A 100 -7.46 -0.59 -4.50
N ALA A 101 -6.44 0.24 -4.25
CA ALA A 101 -5.76 0.34 -2.96
C ALA A 101 -6.32 1.46 -2.05
N MET A 102 -7.48 1.99 -2.39
CA MET A 102 -8.22 2.98 -1.61
C MET A 102 -9.52 2.38 -1.12
N THR A 103 -9.86 2.62 0.13
CA THR A 103 -11.15 2.25 0.71
C THR A 103 -11.72 3.46 1.45
N VAL A 104 -13.03 3.65 1.41
CA VAL A 104 -13.73 4.63 2.24
C VAL A 104 -14.69 3.87 3.14
N VAL A 105 -14.48 4.01 4.42
CA VAL A 105 -15.27 3.35 5.46
C VAL A 105 -16.08 4.37 6.24
N THR A 106 -17.22 3.93 6.73
CA THR A 106 -18.08 4.74 7.59
C THR A 106 -18.25 3.96 8.89
N THR A 107 -17.71 4.49 9.97
CA THR A 107 -17.82 3.91 11.31
C THR A 107 -18.78 4.73 12.17
N PRO A 108 -19.63 4.10 13.00
CA PRO A 108 -20.37 4.83 14.01
C PRO A 108 -19.38 5.48 14.97
N LEU A 109 -19.63 6.71 15.37
CA LEU A 109 -18.93 7.30 16.50
C LEU A 109 -19.54 6.69 17.76
N ASP A 110 -18.70 6.12 18.62
CA ASP A 110 -19.08 5.63 19.93
C ASP A 110 -19.47 6.83 20.81
N ALA A 111 -20.72 7.26 20.66
CA ALA A 111 -21.33 8.17 21.63
C ALA A 111 -21.83 7.31 22.81
N PRO A 112 -21.61 7.73 24.06
CA PRO A 112 -22.24 7.07 25.22
C PRO A 112 -23.74 6.99 24.99
N GLU A 113 -24.33 5.85 25.31
CA GLU A 113 -25.73 5.42 25.01
C GLU A 113 -26.84 6.38 25.52
N THR A 114 -26.48 7.53 26.06
CA THR A 114 -27.41 8.50 26.60
C THR A 114 -27.64 9.65 25.60
N THR A 115 -28.82 9.70 25.03
CA THR A 115 -29.55 10.89 24.60
C THR A 115 -29.67 11.30 23.13
N SER A 116 -29.25 10.54 22.14
CA SER A 116 -29.69 10.95 20.80
C SER A 116 -30.05 9.79 19.88
N PRO A 117 -31.25 9.80 19.26
CA PRO A 117 -31.62 8.80 18.24
C PRO A 117 -30.80 8.94 16.93
N ASN A 118 -30.00 10.00 16.78
CA ASN A 118 -29.12 10.23 15.64
C ASN A 118 -27.72 9.67 15.94
N LYS A 119 -27.44 8.44 15.49
CA LYS A 119 -26.07 7.90 15.45
C LYS A 119 -25.21 8.79 14.54
N GLN A 120 -24.19 9.40 15.11
CA GLN A 120 -23.20 10.14 14.32
C GLN A 120 -22.26 9.12 13.67
N TYR A 121 -21.97 9.32 12.39
CA TYR A 121 -21.04 8.48 11.63
C TYR A 121 -19.84 9.31 11.21
N GLN A 122 -18.68 8.71 11.31
CA GLN A 122 -17.45 9.26 10.76
C GLN A 122 -17.07 8.50 9.50
N THR A 123 -16.80 9.22 8.42
CA THR A 123 -16.36 8.63 7.18
C THR A 123 -14.88 8.92 6.98
N GLN A 124 -14.09 7.88 6.71
CA GLN A 124 -12.65 7.97 6.58
C GLN A 124 -12.18 7.29 5.30
N ALA A 125 -11.28 7.94 4.56
CA ALA A 125 -10.57 7.30 3.47
C ALA A 125 -9.32 6.59 4.01
N ILE A 126 -9.19 5.32 3.69
CA ILE A 126 -8.13 4.44 4.17
C ILE A 126 -7.24 4.00 3.00
N LYS A 127 -5.94 4.18 3.14
CA LYS A 127 -4.90 3.71 2.22
C LYS A 127 -3.58 3.53 2.97
N CYS A 128 -2.68 2.75 2.39
CA CYS A 128 -1.33 2.59 2.95
C CYS A 128 -0.59 3.94 2.96
N ASP A 129 -0.06 4.31 4.10
CA ASP A 129 0.77 5.50 4.38
C ASP A 129 2.22 5.14 4.72
N LEU A 130 2.61 3.88 4.46
CA LEU A 130 3.93 3.32 4.76
C LEU A 130 4.28 3.31 6.25
N CYS A 131 3.30 3.41 7.14
CA CYS A 131 3.50 3.58 8.58
C CYS A 131 4.50 4.72 8.87
N SER A 132 4.34 5.87 8.19
CA SER A 132 5.29 6.99 8.20
C SER A 132 5.57 7.57 9.59
N ASP A 133 4.67 7.32 10.54
CA ASP A 133 4.78 7.80 11.92
C ASP A 133 5.45 6.77 12.85
N HIS A 134 5.84 5.59 12.32
CA HIS A 134 6.51 4.54 13.06
C HIS A 134 8.00 4.47 12.73
N ALA A 135 8.86 4.56 13.73
CA ALA A 135 10.32 4.53 13.56
C ALA A 135 10.85 3.21 12.97
N GLN A 136 10.11 2.09 13.15
CA GLN A 136 10.49 0.77 12.65
C GLN A 136 10.05 0.52 11.19
N GLY A 137 9.39 1.51 10.54
CA GLY A 137 8.89 1.39 9.18
C GLY A 137 7.63 0.53 9.05
N PRO A 138 7.31 0.04 7.85
CA PRO A 138 6.05 -0.64 7.58
C PRO A 138 5.91 -1.97 8.32
N ALA A 139 4.98 -2.06 9.27
CA ALA A 139 4.74 -3.23 10.10
C ALA A 139 4.47 -4.51 9.28
N CYS A 140 3.75 -4.38 8.15
CA CYS A 140 3.45 -5.51 7.28
C CYS A 140 4.70 -6.14 6.63
N VAL A 141 5.77 -5.35 6.41
CA VAL A 141 7.05 -5.85 5.90
C VAL A 141 7.79 -6.63 6.99
N THR A 142 7.83 -6.07 8.20
CA THR A 142 8.55 -6.65 9.34
C THR A 142 8.00 -8.01 9.76
N VAL A 143 6.67 -8.19 9.73
CA VAL A 143 6.02 -9.43 10.20
C VAL A 143 5.88 -10.50 9.12
N CYS A 144 6.25 -10.24 7.87
CA CYS A 144 6.04 -11.19 6.78
C CYS A 144 6.95 -12.43 6.93
N PRO A 145 6.42 -13.64 7.23
CA PRO A 145 7.24 -14.81 7.52
C PRO A 145 8.03 -15.30 6.31
N THR A 146 7.52 -15.06 5.12
CA THR A 146 8.17 -15.47 3.86
C THR A 146 8.94 -14.34 3.17
N GLN A 147 8.99 -13.15 3.79
CA GLN A 147 9.61 -11.96 3.21
C GLN A 147 9.08 -11.63 1.80
N ALA A 148 7.80 -11.90 1.58
CA ALA A 148 7.13 -11.59 0.32
C ALA A 148 6.92 -10.07 0.13
N LEU A 149 6.90 -9.30 1.21
CA LEU A 149 6.77 -7.84 1.19
C LEU A 149 8.12 -7.17 1.42
N ARG A 150 8.41 -6.14 0.66
CA ARG A 150 9.61 -5.32 0.84
C ARG A 150 9.30 -3.85 0.59
N LEU A 151 9.92 -2.97 1.35
CA LEU A 151 9.94 -1.54 1.06
C LEU A 151 10.93 -1.28 -0.07
N VAL A 152 10.48 -0.60 -1.11
CA VAL A 152 11.31 -0.18 -2.24
C VAL A 152 11.52 1.31 -2.14
N GLU A 153 12.78 1.69 -1.98
CA GLU A 153 13.21 3.08 -1.98
C GLU A 153 13.63 3.51 -3.39
N PRO A 154 13.56 4.82 -3.72
CA PRO A 154 13.95 5.32 -5.04
C PRO A 154 15.38 4.94 -5.43
N ARG A 155 16.34 4.99 -4.49
CA ARG A 155 17.74 4.60 -4.72
C ARG A 155 17.89 3.14 -5.09
N SER A 156 17.21 2.26 -4.36
CA SER A 156 17.20 0.81 -4.62
C SER A 156 16.60 0.50 -5.98
N LEU A 157 15.59 1.25 -6.41
CA LEU A 157 14.96 1.07 -7.72
C LEU A 157 15.92 1.45 -8.86
N THR A 158 16.65 2.55 -8.71
CA THR A 158 17.68 2.97 -9.69
C THR A 158 18.77 1.90 -9.83
N GLN A 159 19.24 1.36 -8.73
CA GLN A 159 20.24 0.29 -8.73
C GLN A 159 19.72 -0.97 -9.41
N LEU A 160 18.48 -1.40 -9.10
CA LEU A 160 17.84 -2.54 -9.77
C LEU A 160 17.70 -2.35 -11.29
N ILE A 161 17.44 -1.13 -11.75
CA ILE A 161 17.38 -0.82 -13.18
C ILE A 161 18.77 -0.96 -13.80
N GLN A 162 19.80 -0.40 -13.18
CA GLN A 162 21.18 -0.50 -13.65
C GLN A 162 21.65 -1.95 -13.74
N ASP A 163 21.39 -2.75 -12.70
CA ASP A 163 21.73 -4.17 -12.67
C ASP A 163 21.05 -4.96 -13.81
N LYS A 164 19.77 -4.67 -14.07
CA LYS A 164 19.05 -5.28 -15.19
C LYS A 164 19.65 -4.90 -16.54
N GLN A 165 19.97 -3.60 -16.72
CA GLN A 165 20.58 -3.11 -17.94
C GLN A 165 21.95 -3.76 -18.19
N GLN A 166 22.78 -3.88 -17.15
CA GLN A 166 24.08 -4.56 -17.24
C GLN A 166 23.96 -6.04 -17.62
N ARG A 167 23.03 -6.77 -17.00
CA ARG A 167 22.75 -8.18 -17.35
C ARG A 167 22.32 -8.32 -18.79
N THR A 168 21.38 -7.49 -19.25
CA THR A 168 20.90 -7.52 -20.64
C THR A 168 22.05 -7.23 -21.62
N ALA A 169 22.89 -6.25 -21.34
CA ALA A 169 24.05 -5.94 -22.17
C ALA A 169 25.03 -7.13 -22.24
N HIS A 170 25.27 -7.80 -21.10
CA HIS A 170 26.15 -8.96 -21.04
C HIS A 170 25.61 -10.18 -21.79
N GLU A 171 24.30 -10.45 -21.67
CA GLU A 171 23.63 -11.53 -22.40
C GLU A 171 23.65 -11.30 -23.90
N LEU A 172 23.45 -10.07 -24.37
CA LEU A 172 23.57 -9.71 -25.79
C LEU A 172 24.98 -9.94 -26.31
N LEU A 173 26.01 -9.54 -25.57
CA LEU A 173 27.40 -9.78 -25.94
C LEU A 173 27.70 -11.28 -26.07
N THR A 174 27.26 -12.06 -25.09
CA THR A 174 27.47 -13.53 -25.09
C THR A 174 26.76 -14.22 -26.26
N THR A 175 25.57 -13.75 -26.63
CA THR A 175 24.81 -14.27 -27.77
C THR A 175 25.51 -13.96 -29.09
N LEU A 176 26.02 -12.73 -29.28
CA LEU A 176 26.74 -12.30 -30.47
C LEU A 176 28.06 -13.07 -30.65
N THR A 177 28.82 -13.30 -29.57
CA THR A 177 30.05 -14.09 -29.63
C THR A 177 29.80 -15.55 -30.03
N ARG A 178 28.71 -16.17 -29.58
CA ARG A 178 28.33 -17.53 -30.02
C ARG A 178 27.93 -17.58 -31.49
N TYR A 179 27.26 -16.55 -31.99
CA TYR A 179 26.88 -16.48 -33.39
C TYR A 179 28.09 -16.39 -34.31
N HIS A 180 29.10 -15.56 -33.98
CA HIS A 180 30.33 -15.44 -34.74
C HIS A 180 31.28 -16.64 -34.64
N SER A 181 31.17 -17.48 -33.61
CA SER A 181 32.00 -18.70 -33.50
C SER A 181 31.39 -19.94 -34.19
N SER A 182 30.23 -19.80 -34.80
CA SER A 182 29.52 -20.86 -35.56
C SER A 182 29.64 -20.69 -37.10
N GLU A 183 30.35 -19.69 -37.58
CA GLU A 183 30.79 -19.49 -38.96
C GLU A 183 32.24 -20.00 -39.14
#